data_cc19bb5ade28b6159d62d64e8f480a8e
#
_entry.id   cc19bb5ade28b6159d62d64e8f480a8e
#
_cell.length_a   1.000
_cell.length_b   1.000
_cell.length_c   1.000
_cell.angle_alpha   90.00
_cell.angle_beta   90.00
_cell.angle_gamma   90.00
#
_symmetry.space_group_name_H-M   'P 1'
#
loop_
_entity.id
_entity.type
_entity.pdbx_description
1 polymer ?
#
loop_
_entity_poly.entity_id
_entity_poly.type
_entity_poly.pdbx_seq_one_letter_code
_entity_poly.pdbx_strand_id
1 'polypeptide(L)'
;RSTLFPYTTLFRSEFIKDGNSVDTSMGFTPLSGLMMGTRCGDLDPGIIEYLLKKGWSQEQVFNSLNKESGFLGVSGLTSDARGILEAMEEGHEGAKLAFEVFTYRVAKYVASYLATLDSLDGIIFTGGIGENSLPIRREILSNLKILGFVEDVAGNEAARFGAEGIIAKSEMLGAVAMVIPTNEEFVIAQQSVELL
;
A
#
# COMPACT_ATOMS: atom_id res chain seq x y z
N ARG A 1 -17.58 -16.38 1.15
CA ARG A 1 -18.16 -15.03 1.34
C ARG A 1 -17.02 -14.14 1.77
N SER A 2 -16.46 -13.36 0.85
CA SER A 2 -15.46 -12.35 1.16
C SER A 2 -16.16 -11.12 1.72
N THR A 3 -15.99 -10.87 3.01
CA THR A 3 -16.45 -9.64 3.64
C THR A 3 -15.38 -8.57 3.38
N LEU A 4 -15.56 -7.76 2.34
CA LEU A 4 -14.79 -6.55 2.14
C LEU A 4 -15.33 -5.48 3.11
N PHE A 5 -14.52 -5.06 4.07
CA PHE A 5 -14.85 -3.93 4.93
C PHE A 5 -14.55 -2.62 4.18
N PRO A 6 -15.51 -1.69 4.09
CA PRO A 6 -15.31 -0.41 3.43
C PRO A 6 -14.55 0.56 4.32
N TYR A 7 -13.24 0.70 4.11
CA TYR A 7 -12.46 1.81 4.68
C TYR A 7 -11.67 2.51 3.57
N THR A 8 -12.13 3.65 3.17
CA THR A 8 -11.81 4.39 1.96
C THR A 8 -10.45 5.09 1.93
N THR A 9 -9.56 4.93 2.90
CA THR A 9 -8.25 5.62 2.95
C THR A 9 -7.12 4.82 3.59
N LEU A 10 -7.24 3.51 3.69
CA LEU A 10 -6.22 2.69 4.34
C LEU A 10 -5.31 2.05 3.29
N PHE A 11 -4.03 2.45 3.29
CA PHE A 11 -2.99 1.73 2.57
C PHE A 11 -2.77 0.39 3.27
N ARG A 12 -3.14 -0.69 2.61
CA ARG A 12 -2.95 -2.05 3.11
C ARG A 12 -2.54 -2.95 1.96
N SER A 13 -1.87 -4.03 2.27
CA SER A 13 -1.71 -5.17 1.40
C SER A 13 -2.42 -6.38 2.00
N GLU A 14 -2.92 -7.24 1.14
CA GLU A 14 -3.66 -8.42 1.53
C GLU A 14 -3.18 -9.61 0.70
N PHE A 15 -3.01 -10.74 1.36
CA PHE A 15 -2.64 -11.99 0.74
C PHE A 15 -3.86 -12.90 0.59
N ILE A 16 -4.17 -13.25 -0.65
CA ILE A 16 -5.31 -14.08 -1.01
C ILE A 16 -4.79 -15.41 -1.55
N LYS A 17 -5.23 -16.52 -0.94
CA LYS A 17 -4.97 -17.88 -1.40
C LYS A 17 -6.30 -18.63 -1.53
N ASP A 18 -6.52 -19.25 -2.69
CA ASP A 18 -7.75 -20.03 -2.98
C ASP A 18 -9.04 -19.21 -2.71
N GLY A 19 -9.03 -17.92 -3.07
CA GLY A 19 -10.17 -17.03 -2.87
C GLY A 19 -10.40 -16.55 -1.44
N ASN A 20 -9.52 -16.89 -0.50
CA ASN A 20 -9.61 -16.49 0.90
C ASN A 20 -8.50 -15.52 1.27
N SER A 21 -8.83 -14.51 2.07
CA SER A 21 -7.82 -13.68 2.75
C SER A 21 -7.14 -14.52 3.83
N VAL A 22 -5.83 -14.68 3.74
CA VAL A 22 -5.04 -15.49 4.68
C VAL A 22 -4.05 -14.67 5.49
N ASP A 23 -3.68 -13.49 5.01
CA ASP A 23 -2.81 -12.56 5.73
C ASP A 23 -3.02 -11.13 5.24
N THR A 24 -2.69 -10.15 6.07
CA THR A 24 -2.79 -8.72 5.75
C THR A 24 -1.67 -7.95 6.44
N SER A 25 -1.28 -6.82 5.85
CA SER A 25 -0.30 -5.93 6.46
C SER A 25 -0.78 -5.22 7.73
N MET A 26 -2.09 -5.16 8.00
CA MET A 26 -2.61 -4.55 9.22
C MET A 26 -2.59 -5.56 10.37
N GLY A 27 -2.32 -5.05 11.58
CA GLY A 27 -2.38 -5.85 12.81
C GLY A 27 -3.71 -5.70 13.55
N PHE A 28 -3.64 -5.65 14.88
CA PHE A 28 -4.79 -5.38 15.74
C PHE A 28 -5.46 -4.04 15.43
N THR A 29 -4.67 -3.07 14.98
CA THR A 29 -5.15 -1.78 14.47
C THR A 29 -4.53 -1.49 13.11
N PRO A 30 -5.09 -0.53 12.33
CA PRO A 30 -4.49 -0.07 11.08
C PRO A 30 -3.18 0.73 11.26
N LEU A 31 -2.65 0.85 12.47
CA LEU A 31 -1.36 1.51 12.74
C LEU A 31 -0.18 0.63 12.34
N SER A 32 -0.30 -0.69 12.54
CA SER A 32 0.70 -1.68 12.11
C SER A 32 0.70 -1.84 10.59
N GLY A 33 1.81 -2.26 10.03
CA GLY A 33 1.94 -2.61 8.63
C GLY A 33 2.58 -1.55 7.77
N LEU A 34 1.93 -1.23 6.66
CA LEU A 34 2.42 -0.20 5.74
C LEU A 34 2.31 1.19 6.35
N MET A 35 3.33 2.01 6.15
CA MET A 35 3.18 3.44 6.43
C MET A 35 2.08 4.03 5.53
N MET A 36 1.39 5.04 6.05
CA MET A 36 0.28 5.67 5.36
C MET A 36 0.54 7.18 5.22
N GLY A 37 -0.48 7.95 4.88
CA GLY A 37 -0.37 9.41 4.81
C GLY A 37 0.16 10.02 6.10
N THR A 38 -0.39 9.61 7.25
CA THR A 38 -0.03 10.13 8.59
C THR A 38 0.37 9.05 9.60
N ARG A 39 0.14 7.76 9.32
CA ARG A 39 0.44 6.65 10.22
C ARG A 39 1.83 6.10 9.97
N CYS A 40 2.53 5.72 11.04
CA CYS A 40 3.92 5.27 10.95
C CYS A 40 4.09 3.91 10.26
N GLY A 41 3.09 3.02 10.33
CA GLY A 41 3.29 1.61 9.99
C GLY A 41 4.11 0.87 11.04
N ASP A 42 4.77 -0.22 10.64
CA ASP A 42 5.60 -1.00 11.55
C ASP A 42 6.75 -0.18 12.13
N LEU A 43 6.92 -0.30 13.43
CA LEU A 43 8.03 0.31 14.16
C LEU A 43 8.53 -0.65 15.26
N ASP A 44 9.73 -0.42 15.74
CA ASP A 44 10.25 -1.08 16.93
C ASP A 44 9.50 -0.56 18.18
N PRO A 45 8.85 -1.43 18.97
CA PRO A 45 8.18 -1.04 20.22
C PRO A 45 9.09 -0.28 21.19
N GLY A 46 10.40 -0.50 21.13
CA GLY A 46 11.39 0.24 21.94
C GLY A 46 11.37 1.75 21.71
N ILE A 47 10.89 2.20 20.54
CA ILE A 47 10.71 3.63 20.26
C ILE A 47 9.66 4.25 21.21
N ILE A 48 8.58 3.53 21.49
CA ILE A 48 7.54 3.98 22.42
C ILE A 48 8.13 4.17 23.82
N GLU A 49 8.85 3.15 24.30
CA GLU A 49 9.51 3.23 25.61
C GLU A 49 10.53 4.39 25.67
N TYR A 50 11.31 4.55 24.62
CA TYR A 50 12.29 5.64 24.52
C TYR A 50 11.63 7.02 24.61
N LEU A 51 10.56 7.26 23.87
CA LEU A 51 9.84 8.54 23.88
C LEU A 51 9.22 8.84 25.26
N LEU A 52 8.59 7.83 25.88
CA LEU A 52 8.06 7.95 27.24
C LEU A 52 9.16 8.32 28.26
N LYS A 53 10.36 7.68 28.17
CA LYS A 53 11.52 8.02 29.00
C LYS A 53 12.05 9.44 28.73
N LYS A 54 11.83 9.97 27.53
CA LYS A 54 12.16 11.37 27.18
C LYS A 54 11.12 12.38 27.67
N GLY A 55 10.08 11.93 28.35
CA GLY A 55 9.06 12.78 28.96
C GLY A 55 7.84 13.05 28.10
N TRP A 56 7.70 12.34 26.95
CA TRP A 56 6.47 12.40 26.18
C TRP A 56 5.35 11.71 26.94
N SER A 57 4.14 12.31 26.92
CA SER A 57 2.97 11.61 27.43
C SER A 57 2.55 10.48 26.46
N GLN A 58 1.81 9.50 26.95
CA GLN A 58 1.23 8.46 26.13
C GLN A 58 0.40 9.03 24.97
N GLU A 59 -0.40 10.06 25.23
CA GLU A 59 -1.21 10.74 24.22
C GLU A 59 -0.34 11.35 23.12
N GLN A 60 0.75 12.04 23.47
CA GLN A 60 1.70 12.62 22.51
C GLN A 60 2.33 11.54 21.63
N VAL A 61 2.78 10.42 22.23
CA VAL A 61 3.35 9.31 21.47
C VAL A 61 2.36 8.76 20.45
N PHE A 62 1.15 8.41 20.89
CA PHE A 62 0.17 7.82 19.98
C PHE A 62 -0.42 8.82 18.99
N ASN A 63 -0.50 10.10 19.32
CA ASN A 63 -0.83 11.14 18.33
C ASN A 63 0.21 11.23 17.24
N SER A 64 1.50 11.27 17.62
CA SER A 64 2.60 11.32 16.66
C SER A 64 2.61 10.11 15.72
N LEU A 65 2.44 8.89 16.27
CA LEU A 65 2.40 7.67 15.47
C LEU A 65 1.21 7.57 14.51
N ASN A 66 0.05 8.16 14.87
CA ASN A 66 -1.17 8.07 14.07
C ASN A 66 -1.38 9.23 13.10
N LYS A 67 -0.95 10.46 13.47
CA LYS A 67 -1.32 11.68 12.76
C LYS A 67 -0.17 12.52 12.23
N GLU A 68 1.07 12.27 12.69
CA GLU A 68 2.23 13.10 12.40
C GLU A 68 3.39 12.30 11.78
N SER A 69 3.16 11.03 11.48
CA SER A 69 4.09 10.09 10.86
C SER A 69 3.78 9.89 9.37
N GLY A 70 4.15 8.78 8.82
CA GLY A 70 3.85 8.40 7.44
C GLY A 70 4.49 9.30 6.40
N PHE A 71 3.79 9.52 5.28
CA PHE A 71 4.26 10.48 4.26
C PHE A 71 4.51 11.85 4.86
N LEU A 72 3.58 12.35 5.69
CA LEU A 72 3.71 13.64 6.34
C LEU A 72 4.98 13.73 7.19
N GLY A 73 5.20 12.76 8.07
CA GLY A 73 6.33 12.79 9.00
C GLY A 73 7.68 12.58 8.32
N VAL A 74 7.76 11.71 7.31
CA VAL A 74 9.01 11.44 6.59
C VAL A 74 9.36 12.57 5.63
N SER A 75 8.37 13.11 4.91
CA SER A 75 8.60 14.21 3.97
C SER A 75 8.74 15.58 4.66
N GLY A 76 8.09 15.75 5.80
CA GLY A 76 7.92 17.06 6.44
C GLY A 76 7.00 18.00 5.64
N LEU A 77 6.24 17.49 4.66
CA LEU A 77 5.53 18.32 3.69
C LEU A 77 4.01 18.02 3.65
N THR A 78 3.64 16.81 3.28
CA THR A 78 2.24 16.44 3.02
C THR A 78 1.96 14.96 3.31
N SER A 79 0.72 14.65 3.61
CA SER A 79 0.21 13.28 3.73
C SER A 79 -0.36 12.71 2.43
N ASP A 80 -0.53 13.52 1.40
CA ASP A 80 -1.09 13.12 0.11
C ASP A 80 0.02 12.58 -0.82
N ALA A 81 -0.16 11.36 -1.32
CA ALA A 81 0.78 10.74 -2.24
C ALA A 81 1.01 11.53 -3.54
N ARG A 82 -0.01 12.27 -4.03
CA ARG A 82 0.14 13.13 -5.21
C ARG A 82 1.08 14.29 -4.92
N GLY A 83 0.87 14.97 -3.80
CA GLY A 83 1.78 16.05 -3.38
C GLY A 83 3.21 15.56 -3.09
N ILE A 84 3.38 14.30 -2.64
CA ILE A 84 4.72 13.67 -2.54
C ILE A 84 5.36 13.52 -3.91
N LEU A 85 4.63 13.03 -4.92
CA LEU A 85 5.16 12.84 -6.27
C LEU A 85 5.53 14.18 -6.93
N GLU A 86 4.65 15.19 -6.83
CA GLU A 86 4.90 16.54 -7.35
C GLU A 86 6.16 17.15 -6.71
N ALA A 87 6.27 17.10 -5.38
CA ALA A 87 7.44 17.63 -4.68
C ALA A 87 8.73 16.86 -5.00
N MET A 88 8.64 15.55 -5.24
CA MET A 88 9.78 14.74 -5.65
C MET A 88 10.29 15.18 -7.05
N GLU A 89 9.39 15.47 -7.99
CA GLU A 89 9.76 16.00 -9.32
C GLU A 89 10.42 17.37 -9.23
N GLU A 90 10.06 18.18 -8.23
CA GLU A 90 10.68 19.46 -7.92
C GLU A 90 12.02 19.32 -7.15
N GLY A 91 12.44 18.09 -6.83
CA GLY A 91 13.70 17.80 -6.16
C GLY A 91 13.64 17.86 -4.63
N HIS A 92 12.46 17.74 -4.02
CA HIS A 92 12.33 17.73 -2.56
C HIS A 92 12.81 16.40 -1.96
N GLU A 93 13.94 16.40 -1.27
CA GLU A 93 14.61 15.21 -0.74
C GLU A 93 13.75 14.42 0.27
N GLY A 94 13.01 15.10 1.15
CA GLY A 94 12.09 14.45 2.08
C GLY A 94 10.93 13.73 1.39
N ALA A 95 10.41 14.30 0.29
CA ALA A 95 9.37 13.65 -0.52
C ALA A 95 9.92 12.40 -1.23
N LYS A 96 11.13 12.49 -1.78
CA LYS A 96 11.83 11.35 -2.37
C LYS A 96 12.03 10.23 -1.36
N LEU A 97 12.53 10.56 -0.16
CA LEU A 97 12.70 9.58 0.91
C LEU A 97 11.37 8.92 1.31
N ALA A 98 10.29 9.70 1.42
CA ALA A 98 8.97 9.18 1.77
C ALA A 98 8.44 8.21 0.70
N PHE A 99 8.63 8.53 -0.58
CA PHE A 99 8.31 7.67 -1.71
C PHE A 99 9.11 6.35 -1.69
N GLU A 100 10.43 6.43 -1.50
CA GLU A 100 11.32 5.27 -1.44
C GLU A 100 10.98 4.36 -0.26
N VAL A 101 10.77 4.92 0.93
CA VAL A 101 10.37 4.13 2.12
C VAL A 101 9.05 3.43 1.90
N PHE A 102 8.05 4.12 1.34
CA PHE A 102 6.73 3.53 1.08
C PHE A 102 6.81 2.36 0.10
N THR A 103 7.40 2.58 -1.07
CA THR A 103 7.47 1.57 -2.15
C THR A 103 8.31 0.35 -1.74
N TYR A 104 9.41 0.60 -1.01
CA TYR A 104 10.23 -0.46 -0.43
C TYR A 104 9.45 -1.31 0.60
N ARG A 105 8.67 -0.66 1.50
CA ARG A 105 7.86 -1.37 2.49
C ARG A 105 6.77 -2.20 1.84
N VAL A 106 6.08 -1.68 0.82
CA VAL A 106 5.09 -2.45 0.06
C VAL A 106 5.74 -3.68 -0.58
N ALA A 107 6.87 -3.51 -1.25
CA ALA A 107 7.59 -4.63 -1.86
C ALA A 107 8.00 -5.71 -0.83
N LYS A 108 8.44 -5.30 0.38
CA LYS A 108 8.74 -6.25 1.47
C LYS A 108 7.52 -7.05 1.90
N TYR A 109 6.36 -6.42 2.04
CA TYR A 109 5.12 -7.12 2.38
C TYR A 109 4.74 -8.13 1.30
N VAL A 110 4.75 -7.72 0.03
CA VAL A 110 4.51 -8.62 -1.10
C VAL A 110 5.47 -9.80 -1.06
N ALA A 111 6.77 -9.55 -0.89
CA ALA A 111 7.78 -10.60 -0.80
C ALA A 111 7.57 -11.55 0.40
N SER A 112 7.10 -11.04 1.55
CA SER A 112 6.83 -11.88 2.72
C SER A 112 5.70 -12.88 2.48
N TYR A 113 4.66 -12.49 1.73
CA TYR A 113 3.55 -13.39 1.41
C TYR A 113 3.96 -14.54 0.49
N LEU A 114 4.99 -14.34 -0.36
CA LEU A 114 5.48 -15.39 -1.25
C LEU A 114 6.07 -16.59 -0.50
N ALA A 115 6.49 -16.42 0.75
CA ALA A 115 7.07 -17.48 1.54
C ALA A 115 6.09 -18.65 1.81
N THR A 116 4.79 -18.45 1.63
CA THR A 116 3.73 -19.43 1.88
C THR A 116 2.96 -19.81 0.62
N LEU A 117 3.42 -19.36 -0.56
CA LEU A 117 2.82 -19.69 -1.85
C LEU A 117 3.59 -20.80 -2.56
N ASP A 118 2.87 -21.70 -3.20
CA ASP A 118 3.43 -22.68 -4.13
C ASP A 118 3.65 -22.08 -5.52
N SER A 119 2.81 -21.09 -5.90
CA SER A 119 2.89 -20.33 -7.14
C SER A 119 2.30 -18.93 -6.92
N LEU A 120 2.71 -17.98 -7.75
CA LEU A 120 2.14 -16.63 -7.79
C LEU A 120 1.31 -16.48 -9.08
N ASP A 121 0.01 -16.21 -8.96
CA ASP A 121 -0.84 -15.92 -10.11
C ASP A 121 -0.76 -14.44 -10.49
N GLY A 122 -0.71 -13.54 -9.52
CA GLY A 122 -0.58 -12.12 -9.80
C GLY A 122 -0.44 -11.21 -8.60
N ILE A 123 -0.09 -9.95 -8.90
CA ILE A 123 -0.09 -8.82 -7.98
C ILE A 123 -1.18 -7.84 -8.45
N ILE A 124 -2.16 -7.57 -7.60
CA ILE A 124 -3.26 -6.67 -7.91
C ILE A 124 -3.03 -5.33 -7.22
N PHE A 125 -3.01 -4.26 -8.00
CA PHE A 125 -3.01 -2.88 -7.51
C PHE A 125 -4.44 -2.34 -7.54
N THR A 126 -4.91 -1.84 -6.40
CA THR A 126 -6.27 -1.36 -6.20
C THR A 126 -6.30 -0.20 -5.20
N GLY A 127 -7.46 0.45 -5.04
CA GLY A 127 -7.59 1.63 -4.19
C GLY A 127 -6.90 2.87 -4.75
N GLY A 128 -7.08 4.01 -4.11
CA GLY A 128 -6.70 5.31 -4.65
C GLY A 128 -5.25 5.40 -5.19
N ILE A 129 -4.26 4.91 -4.45
CA ILE A 129 -2.86 4.91 -4.90
C ILE A 129 -2.60 3.79 -5.91
N GLY A 130 -3.04 2.58 -5.63
CA GLY A 130 -2.80 1.44 -6.51
C GLY A 130 -3.40 1.65 -7.91
N GLU A 131 -4.59 2.24 -7.98
CA GLU A 131 -5.29 2.52 -9.22
C GLU A 131 -4.71 3.71 -10.00
N ASN A 132 -4.23 4.76 -9.30
CA ASN A 132 -3.97 6.03 -9.97
C ASN A 132 -2.50 6.44 -10.02
N SER A 133 -1.60 5.76 -9.28
CA SER A 133 -0.20 6.14 -9.22
C SER A 133 0.72 5.19 -10.01
N LEU A 134 0.92 5.51 -11.27
CA LEU A 134 1.88 4.81 -12.15
C LEU A 134 3.30 4.77 -11.55
N PRO A 135 3.88 5.88 -11.02
CA PRO A 135 5.24 5.84 -10.48
C PRO A 135 5.38 4.89 -9.29
N ILE A 136 4.37 4.85 -8.40
CA ILE A 136 4.38 3.97 -7.23
C ILE A 136 4.31 2.50 -7.67
N ARG A 137 3.42 2.13 -8.60
CA ARG A 137 3.32 0.76 -9.12
C ARG A 137 4.63 0.30 -9.75
N ARG A 138 5.22 1.16 -10.59
CA ARG A 138 6.52 0.91 -11.25
C ARG A 138 7.62 0.66 -10.23
N GLU A 139 7.73 1.51 -9.22
CA GLU A 139 8.80 1.39 -8.22
C GLU A 139 8.62 0.16 -7.33
N ILE A 140 7.39 -0.20 -6.96
CA ILE A 140 7.11 -1.44 -6.23
C ILE A 140 7.56 -2.66 -7.05
N LEU A 141 7.20 -2.73 -8.33
CA LEU A 141 7.62 -3.82 -9.22
C LEU A 141 9.14 -3.83 -9.44
N SER A 142 9.76 -2.64 -9.53
CA SER A 142 11.22 -2.50 -9.61
C SER A 142 11.92 -3.03 -8.35
N ASN A 143 11.35 -2.86 -7.18
CA ASN A 143 11.87 -3.41 -5.92
C ASN A 143 11.69 -4.95 -5.84
N LEU A 144 10.80 -5.52 -6.66
CA LEU A 144 10.53 -6.97 -6.75
C LEU A 144 11.22 -7.62 -7.98
N LYS A 145 12.40 -7.14 -8.36
CA LYS A 145 13.16 -7.61 -9.55
C LYS A 145 13.34 -9.13 -9.62
N ILE A 146 13.49 -9.76 -8.46
CA ILE A 146 13.65 -11.22 -8.36
C ILE A 146 12.45 -12.00 -8.90
N LEU A 147 11.28 -11.37 -8.98
CA LEU A 147 10.07 -12.00 -9.53
C LEU A 147 9.99 -11.90 -11.06
N GLY A 148 10.92 -11.20 -11.70
CA GLY A 148 11.05 -11.15 -13.14
C GLY A 148 9.94 -10.39 -13.87
N PHE A 149 9.24 -9.47 -13.20
CA PHE A 149 8.21 -8.64 -13.85
C PHE A 149 8.85 -7.66 -14.84
N VAL A 150 8.33 -7.66 -16.06
CA VAL A 150 8.63 -6.68 -17.10
C VAL A 150 7.42 -5.77 -17.26
N GLU A 151 7.63 -4.47 -17.07
CA GLU A 151 6.57 -3.46 -17.17
C GLU A 151 6.06 -3.34 -18.61
N ASP A 152 4.73 -3.31 -18.76
CA ASP A 152 4.05 -2.77 -19.93
C ASP A 152 3.77 -1.28 -19.66
N VAL A 153 4.64 -0.40 -20.16
CA VAL A 153 4.55 1.04 -19.93
C VAL A 153 3.21 1.60 -20.40
N ALA A 154 2.77 1.21 -21.60
CA ALA A 154 1.50 1.67 -22.16
C ALA A 154 0.30 1.16 -21.35
N GLY A 155 0.34 -0.12 -20.93
CA GLY A 155 -0.67 -0.72 -20.06
C GLY A 155 -0.72 -0.02 -18.70
N ASN A 156 0.44 0.28 -18.11
CA ASN A 156 0.51 0.97 -16.83
C ASN A 156 0.01 2.43 -16.93
N GLU A 157 0.25 3.13 -18.05
CA GLU A 157 -0.29 4.47 -18.29
C GLU A 157 -1.80 4.46 -18.51
N ALA A 158 -2.33 3.47 -19.18
CA ALA A 158 -3.76 3.35 -19.49
C ALA A 158 -4.60 2.94 -18.26
N ALA A 159 -4.04 2.14 -17.34
CA ALA A 159 -4.74 1.62 -16.17
C ALA A 159 -4.86 2.68 -15.05
N ARG A 160 -5.73 3.69 -15.26
CA ARG A 160 -6.00 4.80 -14.33
C ARG A 160 -7.46 5.23 -14.44
N PHE A 161 -7.93 5.99 -13.44
CA PHE A 161 -9.24 6.64 -13.44
C PHE A 161 -10.41 5.68 -13.68
N GLY A 162 -10.37 4.52 -13.02
CA GLY A 162 -11.39 3.49 -13.16
C GLY A 162 -11.14 2.49 -14.29
N ALA A 163 -10.04 2.62 -15.05
CA ALA A 163 -9.66 1.62 -16.04
C ALA A 163 -8.85 0.48 -15.40
N GLU A 164 -9.25 -0.75 -15.70
CA GLU A 164 -8.49 -1.94 -15.35
C GLU A 164 -7.50 -2.33 -16.45
N GLY A 165 -6.45 -3.08 -16.11
CA GLY A 165 -5.51 -3.58 -17.11
C GLY A 165 -4.29 -4.26 -16.53
N ILE A 166 -3.66 -5.09 -17.36
CA ILE A 166 -2.35 -5.68 -17.06
C ILE A 166 -1.28 -4.61 -17.25
N ILE A 167 -0.40 -4.47 -16.25
CA ILE A 167 0.65 -3.45 -16.21
C ILE A 167 2.07 -4.04 -16.26
N ALA A 168 2.19 -5.34 -15.97
CA ALA A 168 3.46 -6.07 -16.10
C ALA A 168 3.19 -7.57 -16.18
N LYS A 169 4.17 -8.32 -16.72
CA LYS A 169 4.16 -9.78 -16.77
C LYS A 169 5.50 -10.34 -16.31
N SER A 170 5.45 -11.46 -15.61
CA SER A 170 6.63 -12.26 -15.30
C SER A 170 6.60 -13.54 -16.15
N GLU A 171 7.47 -13.62 -17.15
CA GLU A 171 7.63 -14.85 -17.93
C GLU A 171 8.21 -15.99 -17.07
N MET A 172 9.03 -15.63 -16.09
CA MET A 172 9.66 -16.59 -15.19
C MET A 172 8.65 -17.33 -14.31
N LEU A 173 7.63 -16.60 -13.80
CA LEU A 173 6.61 -17.14 -12.90
C LEU A 173 5.27 -17.42 -13.59
N GLY A 174 5.07 -16.94 -14.82
CA GLY A 174 3.76 -16.94 -15.47
C GLY A 174 2.73 -15.99 -14.84
N ALA A 175 3.18 -15.13 -13.94
CA ALA A 175 2.33 -14.23 -13.15
C ALA A 175 2.13 -12.88 -13.86
N VAL A 176 1.03 -12.21 -13.52
CA VAL A 176 0.73 -10.85 -14.01
C VAL A 176 0.68 -9.84 -12.86
N ALA A 177 1.05 -8.59 -13.14
CA ALA A 177 0.68 -7.47 -12.30
C ALA A 177 -0.41 -6.67 -13.02
N MET A 178 -1.47 -6.30 -12.31
CA MET A 178 -2.62 -5.64 -12.91
C MET A 178 -3.26 -4.63 -11.96
N VAL A 179 -3.99 -3.69 -12.54
CA VAL A 179 -4.88 -2.77 -11.81
C VAL A 179 -6.29 -3.29 -11.90
N ILE A 180 -6.97 -3.35 -10.77
CA ILE A 180 -8.40 -3.63 -10.67
C ILE A 180 -9.03 -2.52 -9.84
N PRO A 181 -9.94 -1.71 -10.41
CA PRO A 181 -10.66 -0.69 -9.66
C PRO A 181 -11.51 -1.27 -8.53
N THR A 182 -11.50 -0.61 -7.39
CA THR A 182 -12.42 -0.92 -6.29
C THR A 182 -13.84 -0.51 -6.65
N ASN A 183 -14.80 -1.32 -6.24
CA ASN A 183 -16.22 -1.02 -6.39
C ASN A 183 -16.97 -1.21 -5.06
N GLU A 184 -16.56 -0.43 -4.06
CA GLU A 184 -17.10 -0.54 -2.69
C GLU A 184 -18.58 -0.17 -2.64
N GLU A 185 -19.01 0.84 -3.41
CA GLU A 185 -20.40 1.28 -3.47
C GLU A 185 -21.31 0.17 -3.99
N PHE A 186 -20.87 -0.58 -5.00
CA PHE A 186 -21.63 -1.70 -5.53
C PHE A 186 -21.83 -2.82 -4.50
N VAL A 187 -20.76 -3.14 -3.74
CA VAL A 187 -20.82 -4.17 -2.68
C VAL A 187 -21.76 -3.73 -1.56
N ILE A 188 -21.70 -2.46 -1.15
CA ILE A 188 -22.62 -1.89 -0.14
C ILE A 188 -24.07 -1.96 -0.65
N ALA A 189 -24.30 -1.57 -1.88
CA ALA A 189 -25.64 -1.61 -2.48
C ALA A 189 -26.18 -3.04 -2.56
N GLN A 190 -25.37 -4.00 -3.01
CA GLN A 190 -25.74 -5.42 -3.07
C GLN A 190 -26.09 -5.99 -1.71
N GLN A 191 -25.23 -5.76 -0.71
CA GLN A 191 -25.47 -6.24 0.66
C GLN A 191 -26.69 -5.58 1.30
N SER A 192 -26.96 -4.31 0.98
CA SER A 192 -28.15 -3.61 1.49
C SER A 192 -29.44 -4.21 0.93
N VAL A 193 -29.45 -4.62 -0.35
CA VAL A 193 -30.61 -5.30 -0.96
C VAL A 193 -30.86 -6.68 -0.36
N GLU A 194 -29.79 -7.41 0.04
CA GLU A 194 -29.92 -8.73 0.68
C GLU A 194 -30.55 -8.65 2.08
N LEU A 195 -30.60 -7.48 2.69
CA LEU A 195 -31.18 -7.25 4.02
C LEU A 195 -32.67 -6.81 3.98
N LEU A 196 -33.22 -6.54 2.78
CA LEU A 196 -34.62 -6.17 2.54
C LEU A 196 -35.47 -7.39 2.23
#